data_5903aea99c417dec1c590ba0daa9e8e4
#
_entry.id   5903aea99c417dec1c590ba0daa9e8e4
#
_cell.length_a   1.000
_cell.length_b   1.000
_cell.length_c   1.000
_cell.angle_alpha   90.00
_cell.angle_beta   90.00
_cell.angle_gamma   90.00
#
_symmetry.space_group_name_H-M   'P 1'
#
loop_
_entity.id
_entity.type
_entity.pdbx_description
1 polymer ?
#
loop_
_entity_poly.entity_id
_entity_poly.type
_entity_poly.pdbx_seq_one_letter_code
_entity_poly.pdbx_strand_id
1 'polypeptide(L)'
;DMDYDMANSDIKPNYMQRKALRELNRYRAIGQERALVISATGSGKTYLAAFDALNFNPDRLLYIVHEGSILKKSLETFQKVFGGSKTCGLYNAEAKETEEDFLFSTNVSMCRSLELFDKKEFDYIIIDECHHAVADSYRKIIDYFEPEFLLGLTATENRMDNQDVVEIFGNNIPYELRLRDAIINDLIVPFHYFGIRDELVDYGLTASGERRLISQISTPENCEFIHQQIEKHRMEGQKLKALAFCRNIQHARMMADNLGDYYHTAFLSGKNKTGERIRAYNDLQDENRDLEILFAVDILNEGVDIPGVNMV
;
A
#
# COMPACT_ATOMS: atom_id res chain seq x y z
N ASP A 1 -16.05 -14.71 23.33
CA ASP A 1 -16.64 -13.70 22.47
C ASP A 1 -16.08 -12.37 22.91
N MET A 2 -15.14 -11.80 22.13
CA MET A 2 -14.68 -10.45 22.34
C MET A 2 -15.78 -9.51 21.87
N ASP A 3 -16.28 -8.72 22.79
CA ASP A 3 -17.37 -7.78 22.54
C ASP A 3 -16.78 -6.55 21.84
N TYR A 4 -16.82 -6.52 20.51
CA TYR A 4 -16.43 -5.36 19.69
C TYR A 4 -17.46 -4.22 19.74
N ASP A 5 -18.41 -4.27 20.66
CA ASP A 5 -19.44 -3.22 20.86
C ASP A 5 -18.90 -1.95 21.56
N MET A 6 -17.62 -1.92 21.94
CA MET A 6 -17.00 -0.78 22.62
C MET A 6 -16.61 0.38 21.69
N ALA A 7 -16.62 0.19 20.37
CA ALA A 7 -16.41 1.30 19.44
C ALA A 7 -17.76 1.90 19.03
N ASN A 8 -17.89 3.20 19.20
CA ASN A 8 -19.04 4.01 18.75
C ASN A 8 -19.14 4.11 17.23
N SER A 9 -18.60 3.12 16.49
CA SER A 9 -18.60 3.08 15.04
C SER A 9 -19.43 1.89 14.54
N ASP A 10 -20.22 2.11 13.49
CA ASP A 10 -20.92 1.08 12.74
C ASP A 10 -19.95 0.11 12.01
N ILE A 11 -18.63 0.34 12.15
CA ILE A 11 -17.57 -0.40 11.46
C ILE A 11 -17.11 -1.55 12.36
N LYS A 12 -17.37 -2.79 11.90
CA LYS A 12 -16.97 -4.01 12.62
C LYS A 12 -15.91 -4.79 11.84
N PRO A 13 -14.98 -5.47 12.54
CA PRO A 13 -14.00 -6.32 11.88
C PRO A 13 -14.71 -7.47 11.12
N ASN A 14 -14.26 -7.71 9.90
CA ASN A 14 -14.73 -8.87 9.12
C ASN A 14 -14.24 -10.19 9.72
N TYR A 15 -14.71 -11.30 9.17
CA TYR A 15 -14.39 -12.65 9.69
C TYR A 15 -12.86 -12.90 9.76
N MET A 16 -12.12 -12.50 8.72
CA MET A 16 -10.67 -12.74 8.65
C MET A 16 -9.91 -11.84 9.62
N GLN A 17 -10.34 -10.57 9.75
CA GLN A 17 -9.79 -9.66 10.76
C GLN A 17 -10.04 -10.20 12.18
N ARG A 18 -11.24 -10.68 12.49
CA ARG A 18 -11.51 -11.31 13.80
C ARG A 18 -10.61 -12.51 14.09
N LYS A 19 -10.28 -13.31 13.05
CA LYS A 19 -9.34 -14.41 13.20
C LYS A 19 -7.92 -13.91 13.50
N ALA A 20 -7.44 -12.90 12.77
CA ALA A 20 -6.14 -12.28 13.00
C ALA A 20 -6.03 -11.68 14.41
N LEU A 21 -7.07 -10.95 14.84
CA LEU A 21 -7.13 -10.34 16.17
C LEU A 21 -7.07 -11.38 17.31
N ARG A 22 -7.74 -12.51 17.15
CA ARG A 22 -7.67 -13.62 18.14
C ARG A 22 -6.26 -14.18 18.25
N GLU A 23 -5.59 -14.40 17.12
CA GLU A 23 -4.21 -14.91 17.13
C GLU A 23 -3.23 -13.89 17.69
N LEU A 24 -3.36 -12.60 17.38
CA LEU A 24 -2.56 -11.53 17.99
C LEU A 24 -2.70 -11.50 19.51
N ASN A 25 -3.94 -11.56 20.01
CA ASN A 25 -4.18 -11.63 21.46
C ASN A 25 -3.61 -12.89 22.10
N ARG A 26 -3.67 -14.03 21.42
CA ARG A 26 -3.05 -15.27 21.90
C ARG A 26 -1.54 -15.14 22.02
N TYR A 27 -0.87 -14.53 21.03
CA TYR A 27 0.57 -14.30 21.07
C TYR A 27 0.95 -13.37 22.22
N ARG A 28 0.23 -12.29 22.44
CA ARG A 28 0.43 -11.40 23.60
C ARG A 28 0.22 -12.12 24.93
N ALA A 29 -0.82 -12.96 25.03
CA ALA A 29 -1.11 -13.72 26.25
C ALA A 29 -0.01 -14.72 26.64
N ILE A 30 0.82 -15.16 25.70
CA ILE A 30 2.00 -16.02 25.97
C ILE A 30 3.29 -15.21 26.10
N GLY A 31 3.20 -13.87 26.24
CA GLY A 31 4.34 -12.99 26.51
C GLY A 31 5.14 -12.58 25.28
N GLN A 32 4.59 -12.71 24.05
CA GLN A 32 5.25 -12.18 22.87
C GLN A 32 5.05 -10.66 22.80
N GLU A 33 6.14 -9.93 22.64
CA GLU A 33 6.19 -8.47 22.56
C GLU A 33 6.24 -7.98 21.11
N ARG A 34 6.35 -8.87 20.14
CA ARG A 34 6.47 -8.55 18.71
C ARG A 34 5.68 -9.55 17.87
N ALA A 35 5.06 -9.06 16.80
CA ALA A 35 4.37 -9.91 15.83
C ALA A 35 4.40 -9.31 14.42
N LEU A 36 4.40 -10.19 13.42
CA LEU A 36 4.28 -9.87 12.01
C LEU A 36 2.96 -10.43 11.47
N VAL A 37 2.12 -9.58 10.93
CA VAL A 37 0.92 -10.00 10.19
C VAL A 37 1.17 -9.84 8.71
N ILE A 38 1.02 -10.93 7.97
CA ILE A 38 1.08 -10.95 6.51
C ILE A 38 -0.35 -10.97 5.98
N SER A 39 -0.73 -9.96 5.21
CA SER A 39 -2.10 -9.86 4.69
C SER A 39 -2.11 -9.18 3.33
N ALA A 40 -2.74 -9.82 2.35
CA ALA A 40 -2.80 -9.35 0.97
C ALA A 40 -3.24 -7.88 0.86
N THR A 41 -2.74 -7.18 -0.15
CA THR A 41 -3.16 -5.80 -0.45
C THR A 41 -4.67 -5.75 -0.66
N GLY A 42 -5.32 -4.71 -0.16
CA GLY A 42 -6.78 -4.58 -0.25
C GLY A 42 -7.60 -5.38 0.77
N SER A 43 -6.96 -6.22 1.60
CA SER A 43 -7.66 -7.01 2.64
C SER A 43 -8.08 -6.21 3.88
N GLY A 44 -7.74 -4.92 3.95
CA GLY A 44 -8.07 -4.04 5.08
C GLY A 44 -7.05 -4.10 6.23
N LYS A 45 -5.75 -4.16 5.93
CA LYS A 45 -4.65 -4.15 6.93
C LYS A 45 -4.74 -2.99 7.90
N THR A 46 -4.99 -1.78 7.42
CA THR A 46 -5.08 -0.57 8.26
C THR A 46 -6.25 -0.64 9.24
N TYR A 47 -7.40 -1.18 8.81
CA TYR A 47 -8.53 -1.45 9.71
C TYR A 47 -8.18 -2.54 10.73
N LEU A 48 -7.49 -3.61 10.31
CA LEU A 48 -7.02 -4.63 11.24
C LEU A 48 -6.11 -4.04 12.31
N ALA A 49 -5.16 -3.16 11.93
CA ALA A 49 -4.30 -2.46 12.86
C ALA A 49 -5.08 -1.58 13.84
N ALA A 50 -6.07 -0.83 13.36
CA ALA A 50 -6.91 0.01 14.21
C ALA A 50 -7.77 -0.82 15.18
N PHE A 51 -8.34 -1.95 14.76
CA PHE A 51 -9.05 -2.86 15.65
C PHE A 51 -8.13 -3.54 16.66
N ASP A 52 -6.90 -3.87 16.25
CA ASP A 52 -5.94 -4.45 17.19
C ASP A 52 -5.47 -3.41 18.23
N ALA A 53 -5.24 -2.17 17.81
CA ALA A 53 -4.98 -1.07 18.71
C ALA A 53 -6.15 -0.83 19.69
N LEU A 54 -7.40 -0.95 19.23
CA LEU A 54 -8.58 -0.85 20.09
C LEU A 54 -8.61 -1.96 21.14
N ASN A 55 -8.25 -3.20 20.76
CA ASN A 55 -8.16 -4.33 21.70
C ASN A 55 -7.00 -4.19 22.69
N PHE A 56 -5.86 -3.71 22.24
CA PHE A 56 -4.67 -3.47 23.06
C PHE A 56 -4.89 -2.29 24.04
N ASN A 57 -5.60 -1.28 23.57
CA ASN A 57 -5.94 -0.05 24.30
C ASN A 57 -4.70 0.70 24.83
N PRO A 58 -3.73 1.06 23.98
CA PRO A 58 -2.54 1.77 24.41
C PRO A 58 -2.88 3.19 24.86
N ASP A 59 -2.10 3.72 25.81
CA ASP A 59 -2.16 5.13 26.13
C ASP A 59 -1.59 5.96 25.00
N ARG A 60 -0.40 5.58 24.49
CA ARG A 60 0.29 6.22 23.37
C ARG A 60 0.63 5.21 22.26
N LEU A 61 0.30 5.55 21.01
CA LEU A 61 0.57 4.72 19.84
C LEU A 61 1.39 5.48 18.78
N LEU A 62 2.38 4.79 18.17
CA LEU A 62 3.12 5.28 17.02
C LEU A 62 2.83 4.40 15.80
N TYR A 63 2.30 5.02 14.73
CA TYR A 63 2.05 4.37 13.45
C TYR A 63 3.06 4.87 12.41
N ILE A 64 3.89 3.97 11.89
CA ILE A 64 4.95 4.31 10.94
C ILE A 64 4.61 3.79 9.55
N VAL A 65 4.74 4.66 8.55
CA VAL A 65 4.60 4.32 7.13
C VAL A 65 5.84 4.77 6.33
N HIS A 66 6.00 4.19 5.15
CA HIS A 66 7.06 4.61 4.22
C HIS A 66 6.70 5.92 3.50
N GLU A 67 5.46 6.04 3.01
CA GLU A 67 5.00 7.18 2.22
C GLU A 67 4.00 8.08 2.95
N GLY A 68 4.21 9.41 2.84
CA GLY A 68 3.31 10.41 3.42
C GLY A 68 1.88 10.40 2.83
N SER A 69 1.70 9.89 1.62
CA SER A 69 0.38 9.75 0.97
C SER A 69 -0.55 8.79 1.72
N ILE A 70 0.01 7.75 2.36
CA ILE A 70 -0.73 6.75 3.12
C ILE A 70 -1.09 7.27 4.52
N LEU A 71 -0.27 8.17 5.06
CA LEU A 71 -0.32 8.59 6.45
C LEU A 71 -1.69 9.16 6.86
N LYS A 72 -2.21 10.09 6.05
CA LYS A 72 -3.51 10.72 6.29
C LYS A 72 -4.66 9.72 6.24
N LYS A 73 -4.64 8.80 5.28
CA LYS A 73 -5.67 7.75 5.13
C LYS A 73 -5.66 6.78 6.32
N SER A 74 -4.46 6.45 6.83
CA SER A 74 -4.32 5.61 8.02
C SER A 74 -4.86 6.32 9.25
N LEU A 75 -4.51 7.59 9.46
CA LEU A 75 -5.05 8.42 10.54
C LEU A 75 -6.59 8.49 10.48
N GLU A 76 -7.17 8.78 9.31
CA GLU A 76 -8.63 8.83 9.14
C GLU A 76 -9.30 7.48 9.46
N THR A 77 -8.64 6.36 9.15
CA THR A 77 -9.14 5.02 9.48
C THR A 77 -9.19 4.80 10.99
N PHE A 78 -8.12 5.19 11.71
CA PHE A 78 -8.09 5.10 13.16
C PHE A 78 -9.13 6.01 13.80
N GLN A 79 -9.28 7.25 13.34
CA GLN A 79 -10.33 8.16 13.82
C GLN A 79 -11.73 7.56 13.67
N LYS A 80 -12.01 6.89 12.55
CA LYS A 80 -13.30 6.20 12.32
C LYS A 80 -13.53 5.06 13.31
N VAL A 81 -12.49 4.24 13.58
CA VAL A 81 -12.61 3.08 14.47
C VAL A 81 -12.72 3.52 15.93
N PHE A 82 -11.97 4.53 16.34
CA PHE A 82 -11.96 5.02 17.72
C PHE A 82 -13.09 6.02 18.05
N GLY A 83 -13.79 6.55 17.03
CA GLY A 83 -14.93 7.43 17.24
C GLY A 83 -14.65 8.69 18.08
N GLY A 84 -13.39 9.16 18.07
CA GLY A 84 -12.94 10.35 18.81
C GLY A 84 -12.53 10.08 20.26
N SER A 85 -12.48 8.82 20.72
CA SER A 85 -12.01 8.45 22.08
C SER A 85 -10.49 8.63 22.27
N LYS A 86 -9.74 8.74 21.18
CA LYS A 86 -8.30 9.01 21.15
C LYS A 86 -8.01 10.15 20.18
N THR A 87 -7.09 11.04 20.55
CA THR A 87 -6.58 12.08 19.65
C THR A 87 -5.57 11.50 18.68
N CYS A 88 -5.59 11.98 17.42
CA CYS A 88 -4.71 11.49 16.37
C CYS A 88 -3.98 12.66 15.71
N GLY A 89 -2.67 12.60 15.64
CA GLY A 89 -1.81 13.63 15.07
C GLY A 89 -0.86 13.14 14.01
N LEU A 90 -0.37 14.07 13.20
CA LEU A 90 0.59 13.85 12.13
C LEU A 90 1.98 14.35 12.51
N TYR A 91 2.99 13.50 12.28
CA TYR A 91 4.39 13.88 12.41
C TYR A 91 5.16 13.59 11.11
N ASN A 92 5.25 14.59 10.25
CA ASN A 92 5.91 14.47 8.95
C ASN A 92 6.67 15.78 8.60
N ALA A 93 6.99 16.00 7.34
CA ALA A 93 7.69 17.22 6.90
C ALA A 93 6.83 18.49 7.06
N GLU A 94 5.51 18.38 7.02
CA GLU A 94 4.54 19.48 7.00
C GLU A 94 3.89 19.72 8.37
N ALA A 95 3.68 18.67 9.17
CA ALA A 95 3.07 18.71 10.49
C ALA A 95 4.02 18.14 11.56
N LYS A 96 4.02 18.74 12.76
CA LYS A 96 4.89 18.39 13.89
C LYS A 96 4.09 18.27 15.19
N GLU A 97 2.95 17.58 15.12
CA GLU A 97 2.12 17.30 16.27
C GLU A 97 2.78 16.21 17.13
N THR A 98 2.86 16.38 18.43
CA THR A 98 3.57 15.46 19.35
C THR A 98 2.77 15.07 20.58
N GLU A 99 1.71 15.82 20.89
CA GLU A 99 0.96 15.70 22.16
C GLU A 99 -0.23 14.72 22.06
N GLU A 100 -0.56 14.27 20.85
CA GLU A 100 -1.72 13.42 20.59
C GLU A 100 -1.49 11.98 21.06
N ASP A 101 -2.54 11.30 21.48
CA ASP A 101 -2.49 9.92 21.95
C ASP A 101 -1.90 8.99 20.87
N PHE A 102 -2.34 9.16 19.62
CA PHE A 102 -1.88 8.36 18.47
C PHE A 102 -1.16 9.22 17.46
N LEU A 103 0.10 8.91 17.24
CA LEU A 103 0.97 9.66 16.36
C LEU A 103 1.25 8.88 15.07
N PHE A 104 0.96 9.51 13.92
CA PHE A 104 1.19 8.95 12.60
C PHE A 104 2.40 9.64 11.97
N SER A 105 3.44 8.87 11.64
CA SER A 105 4.69 9.43 11.14
C SER A 105 5.23 8.65 9.94
N THR A 106 6.00 9.37 9.09
CA THR A 106 6.86 8.68 8.15
C THR A 106 8.13 8.21 8.84
N ASN A 107 8.69 7.08 8.38
CA ASN A 107 9.95 6.55 8.92
C ASN A 107 11.09 7.59 8.87
N VAL A 108 11.17 8.38 7.79
CA VAL A 108 12.20 9.43 7.63
C VAL A 108 12.02 10.55 8.66
N SER A 109 10.80 11.01 8.90
CA SER A 109 10.54 12.09 9.86
C SER A 109 10.80 11.63 11.29
N MET A 110 10.32 10.44 11.65
CA MET A 110 10.54 9.88 12.98
C MET A 110 12.02 9.60 13.24
N CYS A 111 12.71 8.96 12.30
CA CYS A 111 14.14 8.66 12.44
C CYS A 111 15.02 9.90 12.66
N ARG A 112 14.62 11.06 12.14
CA ARG A 112 15.34 12.32 12.33
C ARG A 112 15.05 13.03 13.65
N SER A 113 14.08 12.57 14.39
CA SER A 113 13.52 13.27 15.56
C SER A 113 13.39 12.36 16.77
N LEU A 114 14.08 11.22 16.81
CA LEU A 114 14.02 10.24 17.89
C LEU A 114 14.26 10.88 19.26
N GLU A 115 15.24 11.78 19.35
CA GLU A 115 15.65 12.45 20.60
C GLU A 115 14.57 13.37 21.19
N LEU A 116 13.50 13.67 20.46
CA LEU A 116 12.36 14.45 20.98
C LEU A 116 11.39 13.60 21.80
N PHE A 117 11.53 12.29 21.80
CA PHE A 117 10.63 11.33 22.43
C PHE A 117 11.40 10.46 23.43
N ASP A 118 10.75 10.10 24.53
CA ASP A 118 11.31 9.11 25.45
C ASP A 118 11.30 7.72 24.80
N LYS A 119 12.24 6.86 25.18
CA LYS A 119 12.32 5.48 24.67
C LYS A 119 11.04 4.68 24.94
N LYS A 120 10.34 4.97 26.02
CA LYS A 120 9.09 4.34 26.45
C LYS A 120 7.87 5.22 26.19
N GLU A 121 8.00 6.19 25.28
CA GLU A 121 6.94 7.12 24.93
C GLU A 121 5.69 6.44 24.37
N PHE A 122 5.89 5.37 23.61
CA PHE A 122 4.81 4.67 22.92
C PHE A 122 4.70 3.23 23.44
N ASP A 123 3.50 2.90 23.95
CA ASP A 123 3.17 1.54 24.42
C ASP A 123 3.04 0.58 23.24
N TYR A 124 2.55 1.09 22.11
CA TYR A 124 2.29 0.32 20.93
C TYR A 124 2.89 1.00 19.69
N ILE A 125 3.73 0.25 18.97
CA ILE A 125 4.28 0.71 17.68
C ILE A 125 3.79 -0.21 16.58
N ILE A 126 3.26 0.39 15.50
CA ILE A 126 2.82 -0.31 14.30
C ILE A 126 3.67 0.16 13.13
N ILE A 127 4.26 -0.80 12.40
CA ILE A 127 5.02 -0.55 11.18
C ILE A 127 4.24 -1.11 10.01
N ASP A 128 3.68 -0.23 9.20
CA ASP A 128 2.97 -0.62 7.97
C ASP A 128 3.95 -0.75 6.81
N GLU A 129 3.66 -1.65 5.88
CA GLU A 129 4.55 -2.08 4.78
C GLU A 129 5.96 -2.42 5.29
N CYS A 130 6.01 -3.23 6.35
CA CYS A 130 7.22 -3.52 7.10
C CYS A 130 8.26 -4.37 6.33
N HIS A 131 8.00 -4.76 5.08
CA HIS A 131 9.03 -5.30 4.18
C HIS A 131 10.18 -4.29 3.96
N HIS A 132 9.94 -3.00 4.20
CA HIS A 132 10.98 -1.97 4.26
C HIS A 132 11.74 -1.90 5.59
N ALA A 133 11.35 -2.67 6.61
CA ALA A 133 11.90 -2.58 7.98
C ALA A 133 13.41 -2.92 8.08
N VAL A 134 13.97 -3.56 7.07
CA VAL A 134 15.43 -3.79 6.97
C VAL A 134 16.24 -2.53 6.68
N ALA A 135 15.61 -1.45 6.18
CA ALA A 135 16.30 -0.20 5.93
C ALA A 135 16.75 0.47 7.24
N ASP A 136 17.90 1.15 7.20
CA ASP A 136 18.53 1.77 8.36
C ASP A 136 17.62 2.71 9.15
N SER A 137 16.72 3.44 8.48
CA SER A 137 15.78 4.36 9.14
C SER A 137 14.77 3.63 10.04
N TYR A 138 14.28 2.47 9.61
CA TYR A 138 13.37 1.66 10.41
C TYR A 138 14.10 0.98 11.56
N ARG A 139 15.28 0.39 11.31
CA ARG A 139 16.11 -0.23 12.35
C ARG A 139 16.39 0.75 13.47
N LYS A 140 16.78 2.00 13.16
CA LYS A 140 17.03 3.02 14.17
C LYS A 140 15.79 3.33 15.02
N ILE A 141 14.60 3.34 14.43
CA ILE A 141 13.35 3.54 15.19
C ILE A 141 13.08 2.36 16.10
N ILE A 142 13.17 1.13 15.58
CA ILE A 142 12.92 -0.12 16.31
C ILE A 142 13.92 -0.33 17.47
N ASP A 143 15.16 0.05 17.26
CA ASP A 143 16.24 -0.06 18.26
C ASP A 143 16.17 1.05 19.33
N TYR A 144 15.55 2.19 18.98
CA TYR A 144 15.45 3.32 19.91
C TYR A 144 14.31 3.14 20.90
N PHE A 145 13.11 2.79 20.41
CA PHE A 145 11.92 2.68 21.25
C PHE A 145 11.81 1.31 21.95
N GLU A 146 11.21 1.33 23.12
CA GLU A 146 10.94 0.16 23.97
C GLU A 146 9.43 -0.01 24.20
N PRO A 147 8.62 -0.30 23.15
CA PRO A 147 7.18 -0.45 23.29
C PRO A 147 6.81 -1.73 24.04
N GLU A 148 5.62 -1.79 24.63
CA GLU A 148 5.05 -3.03 25.15
C GLU A 148 4.71 -4.01 24.02
N PHE A 149 4.33 -3.50 22.85
CA PHE A 149 4.09 -4.34 21.68
C PHE A 149 4.50 -3.66 20.36
N LEU A 150 5.19 -4.42 19.49
CA LEU A 150 5.59 -4.01 18.14
C LEU A 150 4.86 -4.88 17.12
N LEU A 151 4.02 -4.28 16.29
CA LEU A 151 3.31 -4.94 15.20
C LEU A 151 3.90 -4.56 13.84
N GLY A 152 4.27 -5.53 13.04
CA GLY A 152 4.57 -5.37 11.61
C GLY A 152 3.38 -5.80 10.76
N LEU A 153 3.09 -5.02 9.72
CA LEU A 153 2.10 -5.33 8.71
C LEU A 153 2.76 -5.36 7.34
N THR A 154 2.52 -6.38 6.55
CA THR A 154 3.01 -6.45 5.16
C THR A 154 2.04 -7.21 4.27
N ALA A 155 2.07 -6.87 2.97
CA ALA A 155 1.37 -7.62 1.93
C ALA A 155 2.24 -8.69 1.28
N THR A 156 3.55 -8.64 1.48
CA THR A 156 4.51 -9.47 0.72
C THR A 156 4.46 -10.91 1.19
N GLU A 157 4.14 -11.81 0.24
CA GLU A 157 4.02 -13.26 0.47
C GLU A 157 5.37 -13.99 0.41
N ASN A 158 6.43 -13.32 -0.03
CA ASN A 158 7.70 -13.97 -0.34
C ASN A 158 8.60 -14.08 0.90
N ARG A 159 8.52 -15.21 1.60
CA ARG A 159 9.29 -15.49 2.82
C ARG A 159 10.80 -15.55 2.60
N MET A 160 11.25 -15.86 1.39
CA MET A 160 12.68 -16.05 1.11
C MET A 160 13.43 -14.73 1.00
N ASP A 161 12.77 -13.68 0.50
CA ASP A 161 13.36 -12.35 0.34
C ASP A 161 13.23 -11.48 1.61
N ASN A 162 12.40 -11.91 2.60
CA ASN A 162 12.06 -11.15 3.80
C ASN A 162 12.47 -11.85 5.11
N GLN A 163 13.44 -12.76 5.09
CA GLN A 163 13.88 -13.48 6.31
C GLN A 163 14.32 -12.51 7.40
N ASP A 164 15.07 -11.46 7.04
CA ASP A 164 15.50 -10.40 7.96
C ASP A 164 14.32 -9.66 8.61
N VAL A 165 13.23 -9.43 7.86
CA VAL A 165 12.01 -8.80 8.40
C VAL A 165 11.34 -9.69 9.44
N VAL A 166 11.21 -10.99 9.14
CA VAL A 166 10.62 -11.96 10.07
C VAL A 166 11.42 -12.03 11.38
N GLU A 167 12.74 -11.97 11.31
CA GLU A 167 13.62 -11.94 12.48
C GLU A 167 13.42 -10.67 13.33
N ILE A 168 13.25 -9.50 12.73
CA ILE A 168 12.95 -8.24 13.43
C ILE A 168 11.71 -8.38 14.32
N PHE A 169 10.69 -9.12 13.87
CA PHE A 169 9.47 -9.39 14.61
C PHE A 169 9.51 -10.70 15.42
N GLY A 170 10.71 -11.19 15.76
CA GLY A 170 10.91 -12.34 16.65
C GLY A 170 10.48 -13.67 16.06
N ASN A 171 10.38 -13.80 14.74
CA ASN A 171 9.84 -14.96 14.03
C ASN A 171 8.36 -15.27 14.39
N ASN A 172 7.63 -14.29 14.91
CA ASN A 172 6.24 -14.42 15.33
C ASN A 172 5.31 -14.01 14.20
N ILE A 173 4.71 -14.97 13.50
CA ILE A 173 3.71 -14.73 12.45
C ILE A 173 2.38 -15.34 12.92
N PRO A 174 1.60 -14.61 13.75
CA PRO A 174 0.31 -15.11 14.25
C PRO A 174 -0.73 -15.29 13.15
N TYR A 175 -0.62 -14.52 12.07
CA TYR A 175 -1.62 -14.55 11.01
C TYR A 175 -1.02 -14.28 9.63
N GLU A 176 -1.44 -15.10 8.66
CA GLU A 176 -1.09 -14.97 7.25
C GLU A 176 -2.35 -15.12 6.39
N LEU A 177 -2.66 -14.11 5.59
CA LEU A 177 -3.75 -14.11 4.61
C LEU A 177 -3.19 -13.88 3.21
N ARG A 178 -3.12 -14.92 2.41
CA ARG A 178 -2.65 -14.87 1.04
C ARG A 178 -3.70 -14.32 0.10
N LEU A 179 -3.25 -13.78 -1.04
CA LEU A 179 -4.12 -13.23 -2.08
C LEU A 179 -5.22 -14.23 -2.50
N ARG A 180 -4.86 -15.50 -2.71
CA ARG A 180 -5.82 -16.56 -3.05
C ARG A 180 -6.91 -16.71 -1.99
N ASP A 181 -6.52 -16.73 -0.71
CA ASP A 181 -7.47 -16.91 0.39
C ASP A 181 -8.33 -15.66 0.56
N ALA A 182 -7.78 -14.47 0.30
CA ALA A 182 -8.53 -13.22 0.31
C ALA A 182 -9.60 -13.18 -0.79
N ILE A 183 -9.30 -13.69 -1.98
CA ILE A 183 -10.27 -13.82 -3.09
C ILE A 183 -11.35 -14.87 -2.75
N ILE A 184 -10.97 -16.05 -2.26
CA ILE A 184 -11.91 -17.14 -1.91
C ILE A 184 -12.90 -16.68 -0.83
N ASN A 185 -12.49 -15.78 0.07
CA ASN A 185 -13.32 -15.26 1.16
C ASN A 185 -13.99 -13.91 0.82
N ASP A 186 -14.08 -13.53 -0.45
CA ASP A 186 -14.75 -12.30 -0.94
C ASP A 186 -14.22 -10.99 -0.32
N LEU A 187 -12.96 -10.97 0.12
CA LEU A 187 -12.30 -9.77 0.64
C LEU A 187 -11.67 -8.92 -0.47
N ILE A 188 -11.32 -9.57 -1.56
CA ILE A 188 -10.72 -8.97 -2.75
C ILE A 188 -11.49 -9.48 -3.96
N VAL A 189 -11.79 -8.57 -4.87
CA VAL A 189 -12.48 -8.90 -6.13
C VAL A 189 -11.58 -9.82 -6.97
N PRO A 190 -12.10 -10.92 -7.53
CA PRO A 190 -11.33 -11.76 -8.43
C PRO A 190 -10.92 -10.98 -9.67
N PHE A 191 -9.76 -11.30 -10.21
CA PHE A 191 -9.24 -10.69 -11.43
C PHE A 191 -8.80 -11.76 -12.42
N HIS A 192 -8.77 -11.41 -13.70
CA HIS A 192 -8.21 -12.24 -14.75
C HIS A 192 -6.79 -11.77 -15.05
N TYR A 193 -5.84 -12.71 -15.07
CA TYR A 193 -4.47 -12.45 -15.45
C TYR A 193 -4.20 -13.03 -16.83
N PHE A 194 -3.75 -12.19 -17.78
CA PHE A 194 -3.41 -12.59 -19.12
C PHE A 194 -1.91 -12.38 -19.35
N GLY A 195 -1.17 -13.49 -19.49
CA GLY A 195 0.22 -13.44 -19.93
C GLY A 195 0.27 -13.33 -21.46
N ILE A 196 0.63 -12.17 -21.98
CA ILE A 196 0.71 -11.90 -23.41
C ILE A 196 2.17 -11.94 -23.84
N ARG A 197 2.50 -12.79 -24.82
CA ARG A 197 3.83 -12.83 -25.43
C ARG A 197 3.89 -11.82 -26.55
N ASP A 198 4.79 -10.87 -26.43
CA ASP A 198 5.12 -9.93 -27.50
C ASP A 198 6.21 -10.57 -28.38
N GLU A 199 5.84 -10.90 -29.61
CA GLU A 199 6.76 -11.48 -30.61
C GLU A 199 7.41 -10.42 -31.51
N LEU A 200 6.98 -9.15 -31.39
CA LEU A 200 7.49 -8.03 -32.18
C LEU A 200 8.74 -7.41 -31.55
N VAL A 201 9.01 -7.68 -30.29
CA VAL A 201 10.11 -7.06 -29.54
C VAL A 201 11.16 -8.09 -29.15
N ASP A 202 12.40 -7.85 -29.54
CA ASP A 202 13.54 -8.63 -29.07
C ASP A 202 14.02 -8.11 -27.71
N TYR A 203 13.67 -8.84 -26.67
CA TYR A 203 14.06 -8.56 -25.28
C TYR A 203 15.48 -9.01 -24.91
N GLY A 204 16.29 -9.46 -25.87
CA GLY A 204 17.69 -9.85 -25.70
C GLY A 204 18.55 -8.69 -25.17
N LEU A 205 18.73 -8.65 -23.85
CA LEU A 205 19.26 -7.51 -23.11
C LEU A 205 20.79 -7.51 -23.04
N THR A 206 21.38 -6.49 -23.67
CA THR A 206 22.68 -5.93 -23.21
C THR A 206 22.44 -4.55 -22.61
N ALA A 207 23.28 -4.14 -21.64
CA ALA A 207 23.15 -2.85 -20.93
C ALA A 207 23.12 -1.59 -21.83
N SER A 208 23.55 -1.69 -23.08
CA SER A 208 23.44 -0.64 -24.12
C SER A 208 22.07 -0.63 -24.83
N GLY A 209 21.19 -1.57 -24.51
CA GLY A 209 19.94 -1.83 -25.21
C GLY A 209 18.70 -1.11 -24.69
N GLU A 210 18.76 -0.39 -23.57
CA GLU A 210 17.54 0.18 -22.95
C GLU A 210 16.82 1.20 -23.86
N ARG A 211 17.54 2.10 -24.47
CA ARG A 211 16.97 3.08 -25.43
C ARG A 211 16.42 2.38 -26.67
N ARG A 212 17.11 1.34 -27.14
CA ARG A 212 16.69 0.54 -28.29
C ARG A 212 15.44 -0.26 -27.95
N LEU A 213 15.39 -0.85 -26.77
CA LEU A 213 14.21 -1.56 -26.29
C LEU A 213 12.99 -0.63 -26.22
N ILE A 214 13.11 0.55 -25.61
CA ILE A 214 12.02 1.54 -25.53
C ILE A 214 11.53 1.92 -26.92
N SER A 215 12.44 2.14 -27.88
CA SER A 215 12.04 2.46 -29.25
C SER A 215 11.31 1.29 -29.93
N GLN A 216 11.62 0.04 -29.62
CA GLN A 216 10.94 -1.14 -30.16
C GLN A 216 9.56 -1.35 -29.54
N ILE A 217 9.43 -1.25 -28.21
CA ILE A 217 8.15 -1.42 -27.51
C ILE A 217 7.16 -0.29 -27.76
N SER A 218 7.62 0.86 -28.27
CA SER A 218 6.78 2.03 -28.56
C SER A 218 6.59 2.25 -30.07
N THR A 219 6.78 1.24 -30.90
CA THR A 219 6.49 1.37 -32.34
C THR A 219 4.99 1.39 -32.60
N PRO A 220 4.54 1.98 -33.72
CA PRO A 220 3.12 1.95 -34.08
C PRO A 220 2.55 0.53 -34.18
N GLU A 221 3.32 -0.42 -34.71
CA GLU A 221 2.92 -1.83 -34.84
C GLU A 221 2.71 -2.48 -33.46
N ASN A 222 3.60 -2.19 -32.51
CA ASN A 222 3.44 -2.72 -31.14
C ASN A 222 2.30 -2.03 -30.40
N CYS A 223 2.08 -0.74 -30.63
CA CYS A 223 0.93 -0.03 -30.06
C CYS A 223 -0.40 -0.55 -30.64
N GLU A 224 -0.46 -0.87 -31.93
CA GLU A 224 -1.59 -1.55 -32.55
C GLU A 224 -1.84 -2.93 -31.91
N PHE A 225 -0.80 -3.72 -31.69
CA PHE A 225 -0.89 -5.01 -31.01
C PHE A 225 -1.44 -4.83 -29.58
N ILE A 226 -0.93 -3.86 -28.80
CA ILE A 226 -1.41 -3.56 -27.46
C ILE A 226 -2.89 -3.12 -27.50
N HIS A 227 -3.27 -2.25 -28.45
CA HIS A 227 -4.66 -1.86 -28.66
C HIS A 227 -5.57 -3.08 -28.86
N GLN A 228 -5.19 -4.00 -29.75
CA GLN A 228 -5.94 -5.24 -30.00
C GLN A 228 -6.06 -6.11 -28.75
N GLN A 229 -5.01 -6.19 -27.90
CA GLN A 229 -5.08 -6.94 -26.66
C GLN A 229 -6.01 -6.25 -25.62
N ILE A 230 -5.98 -4.93 -25.53
CA ILE A 230 -6.91 -4.17 -24.67
C ILE A 230 -8.36 -4.44 -25.10
N GLU A 231 -8.66 -4.27 -26.39
CA GLU A 231 -10.02 -4.51 -26.92
C GLU A 231 -10.50 -5.95 -26.74
N LYS A 232 -9.61 -6.91 -26.83
CA LYS A 232 -9.91 -8.32 -26.61
C LYS A 232 -10.24 -8.67 -25.16
N HIS A 233 -9.61 -7.99 -24.22
CA HIS A 233 -9.64 -8.36 -22.80
C HIS A 233 -10.41 -7.38 -21.93
N ARG A 234 -10.82 -6.22 -22.47
CA ARG A 234 -11.63 -5.24 -21.68
C ARG A 234 -13.00 -5.81 -21.34
N MET A 235 -13.56 -5.33 -20.26
CA MET A 235 -14.89 -5.73 -19.82
C MET A 235 -15.96 -5.14 -20.75
N GLU A 236 -16.82 -6.00 -21.31
CA GLU A 236 -17.91 -5.58 -22.16
C GLU A 236 -18.91 -4.68 -21.41
N GLY A 237 -19.34 -3.61 -22.06
CA GLY A 237 -20.32 -2.69 -21.51
C GLY A 237 -19.81 -1.74 -20.42
N GLN A 238 -18.51 -1.80 -20.11
CA GLN A 238 -17.87 -0.85 -19.19
C GLN A 238 -16.92 0.10 -19.92
N LYS A 239 -16.84 1.34 -19.43
CA LYS A 239 -15.83 2.29 -19.88
C LYS A 239 -14.46 1.81 -19.44
N LEU A 240 -13.48 1.83 -20.33
CA LEU A 240 -12.11 1.47 -19.98
C LEU A 240 -11.54 2.46 -18.96
N LYS A 241 -11.00 1.95 -17.88
CA LYS A 241 -10.29 2.69 -16.85
C LYS A 241 -9.02 1.89 -16.50
N ALA A 242 -7.93 2.20 -17.20
CA ALA A 242 -6.72 1.40 -17.17
C ALA A 242 -5.54 2.11 -16.53
N LEU A 243 -4.72 1.35 -15.80
CA LEU A 243 -3.38 1.74 -15.38
C LEU A 243 -2.35 0.99 -16.19
N ALA A 244 -1.35 1.70 -16.71
CA ALA A 244 -0.25 1.11 -17.46
C ALA A 244 1.09 1.47 -16.83
N PHE A 245 1.84 0.48 -16.37
CA PHE A 245 3.15 0.67 -15.77
C PHE A 245 4.24 0.68 -16.83
N CYS A 246 5.00 1.75 -16.84
CA CYS A 246 6.06 1.97 -17.81
C CYS A 246 7.44 1.96 -17.15
N ARG A 247 8.45 1.54 -17.92
CA ARG A 247 9.82 1.38 -17.45
C ARG A 247 10.50 2.71 -17.06
N ASN A 248 10.20 3.78 -17.79
CA ASN A 248 10.70 5.13 -17.49
C ASN A 248 9.79 6.19 -18.12
N ILE A 249 10.10 7.47 -17.85
CA ILE A 249 9.28 8.60 -18.28
C ILE A 249 9.20 8.72 -19.81
N GLN A 250 10.28 8.41 -20.53
CA GLN A 250 10.28 8.43 -21.99
C GLN A 250 9.33 7.38 -22.55
N HIS A 251 9.37 6.17 -22.00
CA HIS A 251 8.45 5.09 -22.37
C HIS A 251 6.99 5.49 -22.10
N ALA A 252 6.68 6.00 -20.91
CA ALA A 252 5.32 6.41 -20.56
C ALA A 252 4.78 7.51 -21.51
N ARG A 253 5.62 8.49 -21.87
CA ARG A 253 5.24 9.53 -22.80
C ARG A 253 4.97 8.98 -24.20
N MET A 254 5.91 8.18 -24.74
CA MET A 254 5.75 7.59 -26.08
C MET A 254 4.51 6.71 -26.16
N MET A 255 4.25 5.90 -25.15
CA MET A 255 3.04 5.05 -25.10
C MET A 255 1.77 5.89 -25.01
N ALA A 256 1.75 6.94 -24.19
CA ALA A 256 0.61 7.84 -24.08
C ALA A 256 0.35 8.57 -25.41
N ASP A 257 1.40 9.05 -26.08
CA ASP A 257 1.29 9.75 -27.37
C ASP A 257 0.78 8.78 -28.47
N ASN A 258 1.36 7.59 -28.59
CA ASN A 258 1.03 6.64 -29.68
C ASN A 258 -0.35 5.96 -29.47
N LEU A 259 -0.73 5.65 -28.21
CA LEU A 259 -2.06 5.10 -27.93
C LEU A 259 -3.14 6.20 -27.82
N GLY A 260 -2.72 7.47 -27.86
CA GLY A 260 -3.62 8.63 -27.94
C GLY A 260 -4.50 8.66 -29.20
N ASP A 261 -4.13 7.92 -30.27
CA ASP A 261 -4.94 7.75 -31.46
C ASP A 261 -6.19 6.84 -31.22
N TYR A 262 -6.16 6.02 -30.17
CA TYR A 262 -7.22 5.06 -29.83
C TYR A 262 -7.94 5.43 -28.55
N TYR A 263 -7.26 6.05 -27.57
CA TYR A 263 -7.75 6.27 -26.21
C TYR A 263 -7.41 7.68 -25.71
N HIS A 264 -8.21 8.17 -24.77
CA HIS A 264 -7.82 9.34 -23.98
C HIS A 264 -6.77 8.94 -22.95
N THR A 265 -5.55 9.40 -23.14
CA THR A 265 -4.40 9.00 -22.35
C THR A 265 -3.79 10.15 -21.57
N ALA A 266 -3.16 9.83 -20.45
CA ALA A 266 -2.27 10.71 -19.69
C ALA A 266 -1.07 9.93 -19.15
N PHE A 267 0.01 10.62 -18.76
CA PHE A 267 1.11 9.96 -18.05
C PHE A 267 1.51 10.73 -16.80
N LEU A 268 1.97 10.00 -15.80
CA LEU A 268 2.50 10.52 -14.54
C LEU A 268 3.85 9.91 -14.20
N SER A 269 4.65 10.70 -13.49
CA SER A 269 5.96 10.28 -12.99
C SER A 269 6.25 10.89 -11.63
N GLY A 270 7.37 10.51 -11.01
CA GLY A 270 7.86 11.11 -9.77
C GLY A 270 8.06 12.64 -9.84
N LYS A 271 8.15 13.23 -11.04
CA LYS A 271 8.34 14.69 -11.24
C LYS A 271 7.03 15.48 -11.13
N ASN A 272 5.88 14.85 -11.21
CA ASN A 272 4.59 15.51 -11.10
C ASN A 272 4.31 15.92 -9.65
N LYS A 273 3.74 17.11 -9.45
CA LYS A 273 3.33 17.59 -8.14
C LYS A 273 2.16 16.73 -7.60
N THR A 274 2.06 16.63 -6.28
CA THR A 274 0.98 15.85 -5.62
C THR A 274 -0.42 16.23 -6.12
N GLY A 275 -0.70 17.53 -6.29
CA GLY A 275 -2.00 17.98 -6.81
C GLY A 275 -2.30 17.54 -8.25
N GLU A 276 -1.28 17.39 -9.10
CA GLU A 276 -1.45 16.89 -10.48
C GLU A 276 -1.75 15.39 -10.46
N ARG A 277 -1.07 14.63 -9.60
CA ARG A 277 -1.33 13.19 -9.43
C ARG A 277 -2.75 12.93 -8.95
N ILE A 278 -3.18 13.64 -7.90
CA ILE A 278 -4.54 13.52 -7.36
C ILE A 278 -5.59 13.85 -8.43
N ARG A 279 -5.37 14.88 -9.24
CA ARG A 279 -6.30 15.21 -10.35
C ARG A 279 -6.38 14.08 -11.36
N ALA A 280 -5.24 13.54 -11.81
CA ALA A 280 -5.24 12.45 -12.78
C ALA A 280 -5.91 11.18 -12.23
N TYR A 281 -5.75 10.88 -10.94
CA TYR A 281 -6.46 9.76 -10.30
C TYR A 281 -7.96 9.99 -10.26
N ASN A 282 -8.39 11.21 -9.90
CA ASN A 282 -9.80 11.56 -9.89
C ASN A 282 -10.40 11.54 -11.30
N ASP A 283 -9.66 12.05 -12.30
CA ASP A 283 -10.10 12.04 -13.70
C ASP A 283 -10.22 10.60 -14.24
N LEU A 284 -9.33 9.69 -13.82
CA LEU A 284 -9.43 8.28 -14.20
C LEU A 284 -10.64 7.58 -13.55
N GLN A 285 -10.96 7.89 -12.29
CA GLN A 285 -12.08 7.28 -11.57
C GLN A 285 -13.45 7.83 -11.98
N ASP A 286 -13.52 9.10 -12.41
CA ASP A 286 -14.78 9.76 -12.75
C ASP A 286 -15.30 9.24 -14.08
N GLU A 287 -16.50 8.65 -14.07
CA GLU A 287 -17.17 8.15 -15.27
C GLU A 287 -17.55 9.26 -16.26
N ASN A 288 -17.68 10.51 -15.79
CA ASN A 288 -17.97 11.68 -16.62
C ASN A 288 -16.71 12.27 -17.28
N ARG A 289 -15.54 11.79 -16.95
CA ARG A 289 -14.27 12.18 -17.56
C ARG A 289 -13.87 11.21 -18.66
N ASP A 290 -13.14 11.75 -19.64
CA ASP A 290 -12.77 10.97 -20.82
C ASP A 290 -11.50 10.16 -20.64
N LEU A 291 -10.69 10.40 -19.58
CA LEU A 291 -9.45 9.69 -19.37
C LEU A 291 -9.69 8.18 -19.23
N GLU A 292 -9.04 7.40 -20.10
CA GLU A 292 -9.20 5.95 -20.19
C GLU A 292 -7.95 5.20 -19.74
N ILE A 293 -6.76 5.69 -20.09
CA ILE A 293 -5.50 5.03 -19.74
C ILE A 293 -4.55 6.02 -19.06
N LEU A 294 -4.10 5.69 -17.87
CA LEU A 294 -3.08 6.44 -17.15
C LEU A 294 -1.76 5.65 -17.13
N PHE A 295 -0.76 6.18 -17.83
CA PHE A 295 0.59 5.61 -17.83
C PHE A 295 1.37 6.12 -16.61
N ALA A 296 2.02 5.22 -15.88
CA ALA A 296 2.72 5.53 -14.64
C ALA A 296 4.16 5.00 -14.65
N VAL A 297 5.05 5.76 -13.98
CA VAL A 297 6.44 5.38 -13.75
C VAL A 297 6.75 5.57 -12.27
N ASP A 298 6.98 4.47 -11.57
CA ASP A 298 7.42 4.39 -10.15
C ASP A 298 6.59 5.20 -9.13
N ILE A 299 5.30 5.49 -9.42
CA ILE A 299 4.47 6.33 -8.55
C ILE A 299 3.17 5.68 -8.09
N LEU A 300 2.85 4.48 -8.57
CA LEU A 300 1.64 3.72 -8.24
C LEU A 300 1.96 2.35 -7.64
N ASN A 301 3.21 2.13 -7.25
CA ASN A 301 3.67 0.83 -6.80
C ASN A 301 3.10 0.46 -5.43
N GLU A 302 2.85 1.45 -4.57
CA GLU A 302 2.37 1.24 -3.20
C GLU A 302 1.42 2.35 -2.76
N GLY A 303 0.45 2.00 -1.90
CA GLY A 303 -0.38 2.95 -1.17
C GLY A 303 -1.42 3.74 -1.97
N VAL A 304 -1.58 3.47 -3.25
CA VAL A 304 -2.58 4.13 -4.10
C VAL A 304 -3.81 3.23 -4.24
N ASP A 305 -4.97 3.81 -3.99
CA ASP A 305 -6.26 3.15 -4.11
C ASP A 305 -7.12 3.91 -5.14
N ILE A 306 -7.35 3.28 -6.28
CA ILE A 306 -8.13 3.82 -7.40
C ILE A 306 -9.25 2.83 -7.75
N PRO A 307 -10.38 2.85 -7.01
CA PRO A 307 -11.42 1.81 -7.09
C PRO A 307 -12.04 1.63 -8.47
N GLY A 308 -12.04 2.69 -9.30
CA GLY A 308 -12.65 2.67 -10.63
C GLY A 308 -11.83 1.94 -11.71
N VAL A 309 -10.59 1.53 -11.41
CA VAL A 309 -9.73 0.85 -12.38
C VAL A 309 -10.23 -0.57 -12.64
N ASN A 310 -10.39 -0.90 -13.93
CA ASN A 310 -10.86 -2.21 -14.37
C ASN A 310 -9.87 -2.95 -15.29
N MET A 311 -8.70 -2.36 -15.56
CA MET A 311 -7.59 -3.01 -16.28
C MET A 311 -6.23 -2.47 -15.78
N VAL A 312 -5.24 -3.36 -15.68
CA VAL A 312 -3.85 -3.02 -15.36
C VAL A 312 -2.92 -3.72 -16.32
#